data_048a444ddcf07bc542728b30e01559f0
#
_entry.id   048a444ddcf07bc542728b30e01559f0
#
_cell.length_a   1.000
_cell.length_b   1.000
_cell.length_c   1.000
_cell.angle_alpha   90.00
_cell.angle_beta   90.00
_cell.angle_gamma   90.00
#
_symmetry.space_group_name_H-M   'P 1'
#
loop_
_entity.id
_entity.type
_entity.pdbx_description
1 polymer ?
#
loop_
_entity_poly.entity_id
_entity_poly.type
_entity_poly.pdbx_seq_one_letter_code
_entity_poly.pdbx_strand_id
1 'polypeptide(L)'
;SSSSAAMLGVAEALAKSKIKPKRSIIFMSVDGEEAGLTGSTYYTNHPLVPKDKVIAILNLEQVGVGQMLGANYHYKYPELAKLSQKANAMYVHRRLFTNETHFLTRPRTDGAVFMKAGYPCIDLWALGSGYYHHPKDNIRSINPDILRAATEWLYWTTIFIANK
;
A
#
# COMPACT_ATOMS: atom_id res chain seq x y z
N SER A 1 3.11 9.03 -8.06
CA SER A 1 2.64 8.63 -9.40
C SER A 1 2.69 7.11 -9.65
N SER A 2 3.80 6.39 -9.35
CA SER A 2 3.83 4.92 -9.55
C SER A 2 2.80 4.18 -8.68
N SER A 3 2.62 4.60 -7.45
CA SER A 3 1.62 4.05 -6.53
C SER A 3 0.19 4.28 -7.03
N SER A 4 -0.11 5.47 -7.52
CA SER A 4 -1.42 5.77 -8.12
C SER A 4 -1.68 4.93 -9.37
N ALA A 5 -0.65 4.71 -10.22
CA ALA A 5 -0.76 3.85 -11.39
C ALA A 5 -1.04 2.39 -10.98
N ALA A 6 -0.35 1.85 -9.97
CA ALA A 6 -0.61 0.52 -9.43
C ALA A 6 -2.04 0.40 -8.89
N MET A 7 -2.51 1.39 -8.14
CA MET A 7 -3.87 1.43 -7.59
C MET A 7 -4.93 1.41 -8.70
N LEU A 8 -4.76 2.21 -9.76
CA LEU A 8 -5.66 2.22 -10.92
C LEU A 8 -5.65 0.89 -11.66
N GLY A 9 -4.48 0.26 -11.84
CA GLY A 9 -4.37 -1.07 -12.42
C GLY A 9 -5.13 -2.13 -11.62
N VAL A 10 -5.08 -2.07 -10.29
CA VAL A 10 -5.85 -2.96 -9.42
C VAL A 10 -7.35 -2.69 -9.54
N ALA A 11 -7.77 -1.41 -9.59
CA ALA A 11 -9.17 -1.06 -9.75
C ALA A 11 -9.74 -1.63 -11.05
N GLU A 12 -9.00 -1.48 -12.15
CA GLU A 12 -9.37 -2.06 -13.44
C GLU A 12 -9.43 -3.59 -13.40
N ALA A 13 -8.41 -4.23 -12.82
CA ALA A 13 -8.35 -5.68 -12.69
C ALA A 13 -9.53 -6.23 -11.86
N LEU A 14 -9.87 -5.59 -10.75
CA LEU A 14 -11.02 -5.98 -9.92
C LEU A 14 -12.36 -5.80 -10.65
N ALA A 15 -12.51 -4.72 -11.41
CA ALA A 15 -13.72 -4.49 -12.22
C ALA A 15 -13.94 -5.60 -13.26
N LYS A 16 -12.86 -6.07 -13.91
CA LYS A 16 -12.88 -7.12 -14.93
C LYS A 16 -12.84 -8.54 -14.36
N SER A 17 -12.48 -8.69 -13.07
CA SER A 17 -12.30 -10.01 -12.44
C SER A 17 -13.63 -10.77 -12.28
N LYS A 18 -13.54 -12.09 -12.47
CA LYS A 18 -14.62 -13.02 -12.08
C LYS A 18 -14.68 -13.21 -10.56
N ILE A 19 -13.55 -13.00 -9.86
CA ILE A 19 -13.48 -13.05 -8.39
C ILE A 19 -14.01 -11.73 -7.86
N LYS A 20 -15.16 -11.77 -7.21
CA LYS A 20 -15.75 -10.58 -6.59
C LYS A 20 -15.37 -10.51 -5.11
N PRO A 21 -14.88 -9.37 -4.62
CA PRO A 21 -14.65 -9.19 -3.19
C PRO A 21 -15.98 -9.20 -2.43
N LYS A 22 -15.99 -9.83 -1.26
CA LYS A 22 -17.16 -9.85 -0.36
C LYS A 22 -17.37 -8.53 0.39
N ARG A 23 -16.37 -7.66 0.39
CA ARG A 23 -16.38 -6.36 1.07
C ARG A 23 -16.18 -5.25 0.07
N SER A 24 -16.73 -4.08 0.37
CA SER A 24 -16.48 -2.86 -0.40
C SER A 24 -15.00 -2.48 -0.36
N ILE A 25 -14.49 -1.97 -1.48
CA ILE A 25 -13.13 -1.47 -1.60
C ILE A 25 -13.21 0.01 -1.94
N ILE A 26 -12.49 0.83 -1.20
CA ILE A 26 -12.35 2.26 -1.44
C ILE A 26 -10.96 2.48 -2.05
N PHE A 27 -10.92 3.03 -3.25
CA PHE A 27 -9.69 3.53 -3.88
C PHE A 27 -9.56 5.00 -3.52
N MET A 28 -8.49 5.34 -2.81
CA MET A 28 -8.29 6.67 -2.29
C MET A 28 -6.92 7.21 -2.68
N SER A 29 -6.91 8.38 -3.29
CA SER A 29 -5.70 9.17 -3.49
C SER A 29 -5.74 10.33 -2.50
N VAL A 30 -4.80 10.36 -1.58
CA VAL A 30 -4.61 11.46 -0.65
C VAL A 30 -3.58 12.44 -1.20
N ASP A 31 -3.75 13.71 -0.91
CA ASP A 31 -2.87 14.78 -1.36
C ASP A 31 -1.93 15.25 -0.24
N GLY A 32 -0.91 16.01 -0.62
CA GLY A 32 -0.05 16.72 0.31
C GLY A 32 0.85 15.83 1.18
N GLU A 33 1.30 14.68 0.66
CA GLU A 33 2.27 13.83 1.35
C GLU A 33 3.55 14.61 1.63
N GLU A 34 4.14 15.25 0.60
CA GLU A 34 5.34 16.08 0.67
C GLU A 34 5.15 17.39 1.44
N ALA A 35 3.90 17.81 1.63
CA ALA A 35 3.53 18.98 2.44
C ALA A 35 3.22 18.63 3.91
N GLY A 36 3.75 17.51 4.39
CA GLY A 36 3.59 17.08 5.78
C GLY A 36 2.42 16.14 6.01
N LEU A 37 2.10 15.25 5.05
CA LEU A 37 1.09 14.20 5.19
C LEU A 37 -0.31 14.77 5.46
N THR A 38 -0.62 15.91 4.83
CA THR A 38 -1.83 16.68 5.14
C THR A 38 -3.11 15.94 4.78
N GLY A 39 -3.14 15.24 3.63
CA GLY A 39 -4.31 14.51 3.16
C GLY A 39 -4.66 13.30 4.04
N SER A 40 -3.68 12.46 4.38
CA SER A 40 -3.91 11.33 5.27
C SER A 40 -4.25 11.78 6.70
N THR A 41 -3.63 12.85 7.19
CA THR A 41 -3.96 13.46 8.48
C THR A 41 -5.40 13.99 8.46
N TYR A 42 -5.81 14.68 7.39
CA TYR A 42 -7.18 15.14 7.24
C TYR A 42 -8.17 13.97 7.27
N TYR A 43 -7.91 12.91 6.49
CA TYR A 43 -8.78 11.75 6.43
C TYR A 43 -8.94 11.07 7.82
N THR A 44 -7.86 10.94 8.58
CA THR A 44 -7.94 10.31 9.92
C THR A 44 -8.80 11.11 10.90
N ASN A 45 -8.92 12.42 10.70
CA ASN A 45 -9.77 13.30 11.49
C ASN A 45 -11.20 13.43 10.94
N HIS A 46 -11.39 13.17 9.63
CA HIS A 46 -12.67 13.30 8.93
C HIS A 46 -12.93 12.05 8.05
N PRO A 47 -13.03 10.86 8.63
CA PRO A 47 -13.11 9.63 7.87
C PRO A 47 -14.46 9.50 7.14
N LEU A 48 -14.41 9.08 5.86
CA LEU A 48 -15.62 8.76 5.07
C LEU A 48 -16.40 7.55 5.61
N VAL A 49 -15.67 6.65 6.27
CA VAL A 49 -16.23 5.43 6.87
C VAL A 49 -15.75 5.36 8.32
N PRO A 50 -16.60 5.02 9.29
CA PRO A 50 -16.20 4.83 10.67
C PRO A 50 -15.00 3.88 10.79
N LYS A 51 -14.02 4.23 11.62
CA LYS A 51 -12.76 3.48 11.73
C LYS A 51 -12.96 1.99 12.07
N ASP A 52 -13.93 1.67 12.89
CA ASP A 52 -14.29 0.30 13.28
C ASP A 52 -14.86 -0.54 12.13
N LYS A 53 -15.25 0.09 11.02
CA LYS A 53 -15.70 -0.57 9.79
C LYS A 53 -14.59 -0.79 8.78
N VAL A 54 -13.43 -0.17 8.99
CA VAL A 54 -12.26 -0.35 8.11
C VAL A 54 -11.47 -1.57 8.56
N ILE A 55 -11.45 -2.62 7.73
CA ILE A 55 -10.78 -3.88 8.05
C ILE A 55 -9.31 -3.90 7.66
N ALA A 56 -8.92 -3.09 6.68
CA ALA A 56 -7.52 -2.88 6.28
C ALA A 56 -7.37 -1.63 5.42
N ILE A 57 -6.20 -1.01 5.53
CA ILE A 57 -5.68 -0.02 4.60
C ILE A 57 -4.41 -0.60 3.98
N LEU A 58 -4.33 -0.57 2.66
CA LEU A 58 -3.15 -0.95 1.90
C LEU A 58 -2.58 0.32 1.26
N ASN A 59 -1.56 0.89 1.87
CA ASN A 59 -0.87 2.06 1.36
C ASN A 59 0.29 1.65 0.45
N LEU A 60 0.60 2.46 -0.55
CA LEU A 60 1.71 2.22 -1.46
C LEU A 60 2.60 3.44 -1.55
N GLU A 61 3.89 3.23 -1.30
CA GLU A 61 4.94 4.24 -1.38
C GLU A 61 5.98 3.86 -2.42
N GLN A 62 6.22 4.73 -3.41
CA GLN A 62 7.35 4.61 -4.34
C GLN A 62 7.55 3.22 -4.97
N VAL A 63 6.48 2.55 -5.35
CA VAL A 63 6.52 1.14 -5.82
C VAL A 63 7.01 0.96 -7.26
N GLY A 64 7.58 1.97 -7.87
CA GLY A 64 8.04 1.95 -9.26
C GLY A 64 9.56 1.83 -9.45
N VAL A 65 10.36 1.71 -8.38
CA VAL A 65 11.84 1.70 -8.46
C VAL A 65 12.42 0.53 -7.69
N GLY A 66 13.72 0.25 -7.93
CA GLY A 66 14.43 -0.79 -7.19
C GLY A 66 14.12 -2.22 -7.65
N GLN A 67 14.39 -3.20 -6.79
CA GLN A 67 14.32 -4.62 -7.13
C GLN A 67 13.61 -5.47 -6.05
N MET A 68 13.29 -4.89 -4.91
CA MET A 68 12.72 -5.60 -3.76
C MET A 68 11.51 -4.83 -3.22
N LEU A 69 10.57 -5.57 -2.65
CA LEU A 69 9.43 -5.03 -1.95
C LEU A 69 9.66 -5.06 -0.44
N GLY A 70 9.20 -4.04 0.24
CA GLY A 70 9.13 -3.97 1.68
C GLY A 70 7.72 -3.62 2.14
N ALA A 71 7.30 -4.14 3.26
CA ALA A 71 6.02 -3.84 3.85
C ALA A 71 6.16 -3.60 5.36
N ASN A 72 5.71 -2.44 5.83
CA ASN A 72 5.54 -2.18 7.24
C ASN A 72 4.09 -2.47 7.63
N TYR A 73 3.87 -3.07 8.78
CA TYR A 73 2.52 -3.30 9.28
C TYR A 73 2.39 -2.91 10.74
N HIS A 74 1.19 -2.53 11.13
CA HIS A 74 0.91 -2.17 12.51
C HIS A 74 0.94 -3.44 13.39
N TYR A 75 1.71 -3.41 14.48
CA TYR A 75 1.96 -4.56 15.35
C TYR A 75 0.70 -5.24 15.90
N LYS A 76 -0.40 -4.51 16.05
CA LYS A 76 -1.69 -5.07 16.51
C LYS A 76 -2.40 -5.94 15.47
N TYR A 77 -1.93 -5.94 14.21
CA TYR A 77 -2.60 -6.61 13.09
C TYR A 77 -1.65 -7.54 12.31
N PRO A 78 -0.99 -8.50 12.98
CA PRO A 78 -0.01 -9.38 12.32
C PRO A 78 -0.64 -10.29 11.27
N GLU A 79 -1.95 -10.52 11.35
CA GLU A 79 -2.68 -11.32 10.35
C GLU A 79 -2.72 -10.64 8.97
N LEU A 80 -2.65 -9.30 8.90
CA LEU A 80 -2.55 -8.59 7.62
C LEU A 80 -1.21 -8.89 6.95
N ALA A 81 -0.11 -8.88 7.72
CA ALA A 81 1.20 -9.25 7.22
C ALA A 81 1.21 -10.70 6.70
N LYS A 82 0.60 -11.64 7.43
CA LYS A 82 0.48 -13.05 7.00
C LYS A 82 -0.29 -13.18 5.68
N LEU A 83 -1.38 -12.42 5.50
CA LEU A 83 -2.14 -12.44 4.25
C LEU A 83 -1.33 -11.86 3.08
N SER A 84 -0.59 -10.78 3.31
CA SER A 84 0.27 -10.17 2.29
C SER A 84 1.45 -11.08 1.91
N GLN A 85 2.06 -11.74 2.88
CA GLN A 85 3.11 -12.74 2.64
C GLN A 85 2.56 -13.95 1.86
N LYS A 86 1.34 -14.42 2.19
CA LYS A 86 0.66 -15.46 1.44
C LYS A 86 0.40 -15.06 0.00
N ALA A 87 -0.07 -13.84 -0.25
CA ALA A 87 -0.28 -13.30 -1.59
C ALA A 87 1.03 -13.29 -2.39
N ASN A 88 2.12 -12.84 -1.76
CA ASN A 88 3.44 -12.84 -2.38
C ASN A 88 3.93 -14.27 -2.69
N ALA A 89 3.81 -15.20 -1.75
CA ALA A 89 4.27 -16.58 -1.93
C ALA A 89 3.50 -17.33 -3.02
N MET A 90 2.20 -17.05 -3.18
CA MET A 90 1.35 -17.77 -4.13
C MET A 90 1.38 -17.20 -5.55
N TYR A 91 1.59 -15.89 -5.71
CA TYR A 91 1.33 -15.22 -6.98
C TYR A 91 2.43 -14.27 -7.46
N VAL A 92 3.16 -13.63 -6.55
CA VAL A 92 4.13 -12.57 -6.91
C VAL A 92 5.55 -13.09 -6.97
N HIS A 93 5.90 -13.97 -6.03
CA HIS A 93 7.20 -14.64 -5.92
C HIS A 93 8.40 -13.68 -5.86
N ARG A 94 8.23 -12.52 -5.23
CA ARG A 94 9.31 -11.54 -5.02
C ARG A 94 9.86 -11.62 -3.60
N ARG A 95 11.10 -11.20 -3.43
CA ARG A 95 11.66 -10.98 -2.10
C ARG A 95 10.86 -9.84 -1.45
N LEU A 96 10.19 -10.15 -0.34
CA LEU A 96 9.38 -9.24 0.44
C LEU A 96 9.91 -9.18 1.87
N PHE A 97 10.36 -8.00 2.28
CA PHE A 97 10.66 -7.74 3.68
C PHE A 97 9.41 -7.26 4.38
N THR A 98 9.15 -7.80 5.57
CA THR A 98 8.07 -7.32 6.42
C THR A 98 8.61 -6.85 7.75
N ASN A 99 8.24 -5.64 8.16
CA ASN A 99 8.63 -5.05 9.42
C ASN A 99 7.40 -4.73 10.26
N GLU A 100 7.48 -5.12 11.52
CA GLU A 100 6.49 -4.76 12.51
C GLU A 100 6.75 -3.35 13.03
N THR A 101 5.70 -2.52 13.08
CA THR A 101 5.81 -1.12 13.50
C THR A 101 5.15 -0.92 14.86
N HIS A 102 5.94 -0.53 15.84
CA HIS A 102 5.51 -0.28 17.22
C HIS A 102 5.42 1.21 17.54
N PHE A 103 6.36 2.02 17.01
CA PHE A 103 6.50 3.43 17.36
C PHE A 103 6.26 4.34 16.16
N LEU A 104 5.21 5.12 16.24
CA LEU A 104 4.75 6.02 15.18
C LEU A 104 4.76 7.48 15.64
N THR A 105 5.82 7.88 16.34
CA THR A 105 5.93 9.24 16.89
C THR A 105 6.05 10.30 15.79
N ARG A 106 6.75 9.96 14.69
CA ARG A 106 6.95 10.84 13.54
C ARG A 106 6.68 10.07 12.26
N PRO A 107 5.41 9.99 11.81
CA PRO A 107 5.08 9.38 10.53
C PRO A 107 5.84 10.05 9.38
N ARG A 108 6.31 9.24 8.44
CA ARG A 108 7.03 9.70 7.23
C ARG A 108 6.33 9.25 5.95
N THR A 109 5.22 8.53 6.07
CA THR A 109 4.40 8.05 4.97
C THR A 109 2.93 8.18 5.36
N ASP A 110 2.04 8.22 4.39
CA ASP A 110 0.59 8.20 4.64
C ASP A 110 0.18 6.92 5.39
N GLY A 111 0.78 5.77 5.06
CA GLY A 111 0.56 4.52 5.78
C GLY A 111 0.91 4.62 7.26
N ALA A 112 2.00 5.31 7.61
CA ALA A 112 2.40 5.53 9.00
C ALA A 112 1.41 6.45 9.76
N VAL A 113 0.78 7.42 9.07
CA VAL A 113 -0.30 8.25 9.66
C VAL A 113 -1.49 7.38 10.03
N PHE A 114 -1.94 6.52 9.11
CA PHE A 114 -3.04 5.59 9.38
C PHE A 114 -2.72 4.63 10.53
N MET A 115 -1.51 4.06 10.57
CA MET A 115 -1.07 3.20 11.67
C MET A 115 -1.08 3.95 13.01
N LYS A 116 -0.56 5.19 13.04
CA LYS A 116 -0.58 6.04 14.24
C LYS A 116 -2.00 6.33 14.73
N ALA A 117 -2.94 6.51 13.81
CA ALA A 117 -4.36 6.68 14.11
C ALA A 117 -5.05 5.37 14.52
N GLY A 118 -4.33 4.24 14.51
CA GLY A 118 -4.81 2.92 14.95
C GLY A 118 -5.62 2.17 13.92
N TYR A 119 -5.48 2.49 12.63
CA TYR A 119 -6.06 1.68 11.56
C TYR A 119 -5.27 0.39 11.32
N PRO A 120 -5.94 -0.71 10.94
CA PRO A 120 -5.26 -1.89 10.39
C PRO A 120 -4.62 -1.52 9.05
N CYS A 121 -3.31 -1.29 9.03
CA CYS A 121 -2.63 -0.78 7.85
C CYS A 121 -1.37 -1.59 7.52
N ILE A 122 -1.16 -1.81 6.22
CA ILE A 122 0.11 -2.22 5.64
C ILE A 122 0.57 -1.09 4.72
N ASP A 123 1.83 -0.73 4.84
CA ASP A 123 2.51 0.27 4.03
C ASP A 123 3.55 -0.44 3.16
N LEU A 124 3.24 -0.64 1.88
CA LEU A 124 4.11 -1.27 0.89
C LEU A 124 4.98 -0.24 0.21
N TRP A 125 6.25 -0.54 0.10
CA TRP A 125 7.24 0.27 -0.59
C TRP A 125 8.22 -0.60 -1.39
N ALA A 126 8.90 0.00 -2.37
CA ALA A 126 9.96 -0.65 -3.10
C ALA A 126 11.32 -0.08 -2.68
N LEU A 127 12.30 -0.98 -2.50
CA LEU A 127 13.68 -0.63 -2.17
C LEU A 127 14.49 -0.36 -3.43
N GLY A 128 14.96 0.85 -3.56
CA GLY A 128 15.91 1.25 -4.58
C GLY A 128 16.25 2.72 -4.50
N SER A 129 17.50 3.05 -4.83
CA SER A 129 17.89 4.44 -5.03
C SER A 129 17.50 4.84 -6.46
N GLY A 130 16.29 5.35 -6.62
CA GLY A 130 15.93 6.08 -7.82
C GLY A 130 16.43 7.52 -7.76
N TYR A 131 15.94 8.34 -8.65
CA TYR A 131 16.13 9.78 -8.61
C TYR A 131 15.13 10.48 -7.69
N TYR A 132 14.85 9.88 -6.51
CA TYR A 132 13.92 10.39 -5.51
C TYR A 132 14.17 11.87 -5.21
N HIS A 133 13.14 12.70 -5.29
CA HIS A 133 13.23 14.16 -5.13
C HIS A 133 14.24 14.86 -6.09
N HIS A 134 14.46 14.29 -7.25
CA HIS A 134 15.39 14.82 -8.23
C HIS A 134 14.69 15.05 -9.58
N PRO A 135 15.06 16.10 -10.37
CA PRO A 135 14.46 16.36 -11.69
C PRO A 135 14.58 15.23 -12.72
N LYS A 136 15.48 14.27 -12.48
CA LYS A 136 15.62 13.06 -13.31
C LYS A 136 14.63 11.95 -12.94
N ASP A 137 13.83 12.12 -11.88
CA ASP A 137 12.76 11.17 -11.56
C ASP A 137 11.63 11.31 -12.58
N ASN A 138 11.65 10.45 -13.57
CA ASN A 138 10.70 10.45 -14.68
C ASN A 138 10.39 9.00 -15.11
N ILE A 139 9.55 8.84 -16.10
CA ILE A 139 9.08 7.53 -16.58
C ILE A 139 10.21 6.57 -16.95
N ARG A 140 11.38 7.07 -17.34
CA ARG A 140 12.55 6.23 -17.71
C ARG A 140 13.24 5.61 -16.50
N SER A 141 13.01 6.14 -15.30
CA SER A 141 13.54 5.59 -14.05
C SER A 141 12.68 4.46 -13.47
N ILE A 142 11.50 4.24 -14.02
CA ILE A 142 10.59 3.19 -13.57
C ILE A 142 11.14 1.81 -13.93
N ASN A 143 11.12 0.91 -12.96
CA ASN A 143 11.32 -0.53 -13.16
C ASN A 143 9.94 -1.19 -13.36
N PRO A 144 9.59 -1.60 -14.60
CA PRO A 144 8.28 -2.18 -14.88
C PRO A 144 8.02 -3.48 -14.11
N ASP A 145 9.06 -4.27 -13.86
CA ASP A 145 8.92 -5.54 -13.16
C ASP A 145 8.56 -5.35 -11.69
N ILE A 146 9.16 -4.36 -11.03
CA ILE A 146 8.83 -4.09 -9.62
C ILE A 146 7.45 -3.43 -9.51
N LEU A 147 7.11 -2.54 -10.44
CA LEU A 147 5.78 -1.92 -10.48
C LEU A 147 4.69 -2.97 -10.71
N ARG A 148 4.91 -3.90 -11.65
CA ARG A 148 4.01 -5.04 -11.87
C ARG A 148 3.89 -5.89 -10.61
N ALA A 149 5.00 -6.26 -9.98
CA ALA A 149 5.00 -7.08 -8.77
C ALA A 149 4.24 -6.40 -7.61
N ALA A 150 4.40 -5.10 -7.43
CA ALA A 150 3.66 -4.33 -6.44
C ALA A 150 2.16 -4.29 -6.74
N THR A 151 1.79 -4.14 -8.01
CA THR A 151 0.38 -4.16 -8.47
C THR A 151 -0.25 -5.54 -8.24
N GLU A 152 0.43 -6.62 -8.60
CA GLU A 152 -0.01 -8.00 -8.34
C GLU A 152 -0.13 -8.28 -6.84
N TRP A 153 0.84 -7.83 -6.04
CA TRP A 153 0.79 -7.97 -4.59
C TRP A 153 -0.44 -7.23 -4.01
N LEU A 154 -0.68 -6.00 -4.44
CA LEU A 154 -1.83 -5.21 -3.99
C LEU A 154 -3.15 -5.92 -4.36
N TYR A 155 -3.27 -6.41 -5.60
CA TYR A 155 -4.45 -7.12 -6.06
C TYR A 155 -4.76 -8.35 -5.20
N TRP A 156 -3.81 -9.26 -5.06
CA TRP A 156 -4.03 -10.52 -4.35
C TRP A 156 -4.18 -10.33 -2.84
N THR A 157 -3.44 -9.39 -2.25
CA THR A 157 -3.61 -9.03 -0.83
C THR A 157 -5.00 -8.49 -0.59
N THR A 158 -5.49 -7.61 -1.47
CA THR A 158 -6.86 -7.08 -1.42
C THR A 158 -7.90 -8.20 -1.49
N ILE A 159 -7.76 -9.13 -2.44
CA ILE A 159 -8.68 -10.27 -2.58
C ILE A 159 -8.67 -11.14 -1.32
N PHE A 160 -7.51 -11.44 -0.75
CA PHE A 160 -7.42 -12.26 0.46
C PHE A 160 -8.05 -11.59 1.68
N ILE A 161 -7.83 -10.29 1.85
CA ILE A 161 -8.41 -9.53 2.96
C ILE A 161 -9.92 -9.38 2.77
N ALA A 162 -10.37 -9.04 1.57
CA ALA A 162 -11.79 -8.77 1.31
C ALA A 162 -12.66 -10.03 1.34
N ASN A 163 -12.07 -11.22 1.23
CA ASN A 163 -12.79 -12.50 1.21
C ASN A 163 -12.59 -13.35 2.48
N LYS A 164 -11.91 -12.82 3.47
CA LYS A 164 -11.72 -13.46 4.78
C LYS A 164 -13.02 -13.55 5.61
#